data_34fa613f95b0979ac0d8eb977ab09183
#
_entry.id   34fa613f95b0979ac0d8eb977ab09183
#
_cell.length_a   1.000
_cell.length_b   1.000
_cell.length_c   1.000
_cell.angle_alpha   90.00
_cell.angle_beta   90.00
_cell.angle_gamma   90.00
#
_symmetry.space_group_name_H-M   'P 1'
#
loop_
_entity.id
_entity.type
_entity.pdbx_description
1 polymer ?
#
loop_
_entity_poly.entity_id
_entity_poly.type
_entity_poly.pdbx_seq_one_letter_code
_entity_poly.pdbx_strand_id
1 'polypeptide(L)'
;PHIVKSEALIGTGQLPKFEKDLFSVDNKKWLIPTAEVTLTNLSRKKIILNSELPIRYVAHTNCFRSEAGAAGKDTKGMIRLHEFKKVELVSLVEQKNSNIELDRLVRCASKVLDLLKLPYRIVLLSTGDMGFSASKTFDIEVWLPSQNTYREISSCSNCTDFQSRRMQTKYKDQDG
;
A
#
# COMPACT_ATOMS: atom_id res chain seq x y z
N PRO A 1 8.35 -1.80 12.61
CA PRO A 1 9.31 -2.92 12.54
C PRO A 1 9.44 -3.45 11.13
N HIS A 2 10.64 -3.95 10.74
CA HIS A 2 10.87 -4.56 9.42
C HIS A 2 10.46 -6.04 9.39
N ILE A 3 10.42 -6.70 10.54
CA ILE A 3 10.03 -8.10 10.67
C ILE A 3 8.65 -8.18 11.31
N VAL A 4 7.77 -8.94 10.68
CA VAL A 4 6.38 -9.14 11.12
C VAL A 4 6.02 -10.62 11.15
N LYS A 5 4.98 -10.97 11.90
CA LYS A 5 4.40 -12.30 11.91
C LYS A 5 3.48 -12.50 10.69
N SER A 6 3.25 -13.77 10.31
CA SER A 6 2.34 -14.12 9.21
C SER A 6 0.95 -13.49 9.34
N GLU A 7 0.42 -13.40 10.58
CA GLU A 7 -0.91 -12.83 10.80
C GLU A 7 -1.03 -11.37 10.36
N ALA A 8 0.08 -10.59 10.43
CA ALA A 8 0.08 -9.21 9.97
C ALA A 8 -0.06 -9.14 8.43
N LEU A 9 0.63 -10.00 7.70
CA LEU A 9 0.57 -10.12 6.25
C LEU A 9 -0.77 -10.69 5.76
N ILE A 10 -1.36 -11.62 6.51
CA ILE A 10 -2.71 -12.12 6.23
C ILE A 10 -3.73 -10.99 6.40
N GLY A 11 -3.57 -10.18 7.45
CA GLY A 11 -4.46 -9.06 7.74
C GLY A 11 -4.55 -8.04 6.61
N THR A 12 -3.44 -7.75 5.96
CA THR A 12 -3.37 -6.79 4.84
C THR A 12 -3.46 -7.45 3.46
N GLY A 13 -3.55 -8.79 3.40
CA GLY A 13 -3.82 -9.53 2.16
C GLY A 13 -2.58 -9.92 1.35
N GLN A 14 -1.37 -9.75 1.87
CA GLN A 14 -0.16 -10.23 1.18
C GLN A 14 -0.06 -11.76 1.21
N LEU A 15 -0.36 -12.38 2.35
CA LEU A 15 -0.43 -13.84 2.45
C LEU A 15 -1.87 -14.34 2.30
N PRO A 16 -2.07 -15.51 1.73
CA PRO A 16 -1.07 -16.43 1.12
C PRO A 16 -0.68 -16.08 -0.31
N LYS A 17 -1.42 -15.20 -0.98
CA LYS A 17 -1.37 -15.00 -2.45
C LYS A 17 0.01 -14.63 -2.98
N PHE A 18 0.70 -13.74 -2.27
CA PHE A 18 2.00 -13.19 -2.70
C PHE A 18 3.19 -13.77 -1.93
N GLU A 19 3.05 -14.98 -1.40
CA GLU A 19 4.10 -15.62 -0.59
C GLU A 19 5.45 -15.68 -1.33
N LYS A 20 5.44 -15.94 -2.63
CA LYS A 20 6.66 -16.02 -3.46
C LYS A 20 7.41 -14.70 -3.57
N ASP A 21 6.73 -13.58 -3.38
CA ASP A 21 7.30 -12.24 -3.44
C ASP A 21 7.84 -11.75 -2.08
N LEU A 22 7.71 -12.57 -1.04
CA LEU A 22 8.10 -12.23 0.32
C LEU A 22 9.40 -12.95 0.73
N PHE A 23 10.22 -12.26 1.53
CA PHE A 23 11.34 -12.90 2.21
C PHE A 23 10.91 -13.44 3.57
N SER A 24 11.01 -14.75 3.74
CA SER A 24 10.87 -15.41 5.03
C SER A 24 12.16 -15.29 5.84
N VAL A 25 12.04 -15.00 7.13
CA VAL A 25 13.16 -14.95 8.09
C VAL A 25 13.23 -16.25 8.89
N ASP A 26 12.09 -16.76 9.29
CA ASP A 26 11.91 -18.05 9.94
C ASP A 26 10.46 -18.55 9.73
N ASN A 27 10.10 -19.70 10.32
CA ASN A 27 8.84 -20.42 10.10
C ASN A 27 7.53 -19.59 10.22
N LYS A 28 7.53 -18.35 10.69
CA LYS A 28 6.34 -17.51 10.79
C LYS A 28 6.67 -16.01 10.80
N LYS A 29 7.88 -15.65 10.44
CA LYS A 29 8.33 -14.26 10.39
C LYS A 29 8.82 -13.89 9.00
N TRP A 30 8.54 -12.67 8.62
CA TRP A 30 8.74 -12.16 7.27
C TRP A 30 9.27 -10.75 7.31
N LEU A 31 10.07 -10.39 6.30
CA LEU A 31 10.39 -9.01 6.03
C LEU A 31 9.17 -8.31 5.38
N ILE A 32 8.91 -7.07 5.76
CA ILE A 32 7.78 -6.31 5.20
C ILE A 32 8.03 -5.94 3.73
N PRO A 33 7.09 -6.20 2.81
CA PRO A 33 7.17 -5.73 1.43
C PRO A 33 6.75 -4.27 1.29
N THR A 34 6.14 -3.71 2.32
CA THR A 34 5.55 -2.37 2.38
C THR A 34 5.25 -2.00 3.84
N ALA A 35 5.36 -0.73 4.19
CA ALA A 35 4.95 -0.25 5.50
C ALA A 35 3.42 -0.29 5.71
N GLU A 36 2.64 -0.46 4.66
CA GLU A 36 1.20 -0.72 4.76
C GLU A 36 0.90 -1.84 5.76
N VAL A 37 1.69 -2.93 5.74
CA VAL A 37 1.53 -4.05 6.66
C VAL A 37 1.61 -3.60 8.10
N THR A 38 2.62 -2.83 8.45
CA THR A 38 2.84 -2.39 9.84
C THR A 38 1.88 -1.30 10.27
N LEU A 39 1.65 -0.30 9.41
CA LEU A 39 0.79 0.83 9.73
C LEU A 39 -0.67 0.41 9.90
N THR A 40 -1.19 -0.39 8.99
CA THR A 40 -2.57 -0.85 9.03
C THR A 40 -2.81 -1.76 10.24
N ASN A 41 -1.85 -2.63 10.58
CA ASN A 41 -1.94 -3.50 11.75
C ASN A 41 -1.84 -2.76 13.10
N LEU A 42 -1.55 -1.46 13.15
CA LEU A 42 -1.67 -0.66 14.37
C LEU A 42 -3.11 -0.65 14.92
N SER A 43 -4.09 -0.84 14.05
CA SER A 43 -5.51 -0.92 14.40
C SER A 43 -6.02 -2.35 14.65
N ARG A 44 -5.17 -3.38 14.46
CA ARG A 44 -5.56 -4.79 14.60
C ARG A 44 -6.24 -5.08 15.93
N LYS A 45 -7.41 -5.73 15.87
CA LYS A 45 -8.25 -6.12 17.04
C LYS A 45 -8.68 -4.94 17.91
N LYS A 46 -8.70 -3.72 17.36
CA LYS A 46 -9.16 -2.53 18.06
C LYS A 46 -10.58 -2.17 17.67
N ILE A 47 -11.27 -1.56 18.61
CA ILE A 47 -12.49 -0.81 18.37
C ILE A 47 -12.11 0.67 18.43
N ILE A 48 -12.29 1.38 17.33
CA ILE A 48 -11.96 2.80 17.19
C ILE A 48 -13.23 3.60 17.43
N LEU A 49 -13.17 4.66 18.17
CA LEU A 49 -14.31 5.55 18.33
C LEU A 49 -14.48 6.41 17.07
N ASN A 50 -15.72 6.69 16.68
CA ASN A 50 -15.98 7.53 15.52
C ASN A 50 -15.32 8.91 15.62
N SER A 51 -15.24 9.47 16.85
CA SER A 51 -14.55 10.74 17.13
C SER A 51 -13.03 10.71 16.88
N GLU A 52 -12.42 9.53 16.78
CA GLU A 52 -11.00 9.38 16.48
C GLU A 52 -10.72 9.35 14.97
N LEU A 53 -11.76 9.18 14.13
CA LEU A 53 -11.62 9.16 12.68
C LEU A 53 -11.67 10.57 12.08
N PRO A 54 -10.89 10.85 11.04
CA PRO A 54 -9.96 9.96 10.33
C PRO A 54 -8.61 9.79 11.06
N ILE A 55 -8.09 8.55 11.10
CA ILE A 55 -6.73 8.29 11.57
C ILE A 55 -5.83 8.19 10.35
N ARG A 56 -4.73 8.94 10.35
CA ARG A 56 -3.77 8.99 9.23
C ARG A 56 -2.38 8.68 9.71
N TYR A 57 -1.74 7.74 9.04
CA TYR A 57 -0.37 7.36 9.31
C TYR A 57 0.53 7.65 8.12
N VAL A 58 1.78 7.96 8.39
CA VAL A 58 2.86 8.04 7.41
C VAL A 58 4.10 7.37 8.00
N ALA A 59 4.82 6.62 7.17
CA ALA A 59 6.10 6.06 7.55
C ALA A 59 7.05 6.00 6.36
N HIS A 60 8.32 6.28 6.60
CA HIS A 60 9.42 6.05 5.67
C HIS A 60 10.18 4.81 6.17
N THR A 61 10.17 3.73 5.40
CA THR A 61 10.77 2.46 5.80
C THR A 61 11.51 1.78 4.65
N ASN A 62 12.47 0.91 5.00
CA ASN A 62 12.94 -0.10 4.08
C ASN A 62 11.82 -1.12 3.86
N CYS A 63 11.69 -1.55 2.61
CA CYS A 63 10.74 -2.57 2.15
C CYS A 63 11.52 -3.63 1.39
N PHE A 64 11.04 -4.88 1.43
CA PHE A 64 11.77 -6.04 0.91
C PHE A 64 10.86 -6.88 0.02
N ARG A 65 11.29 -7.14 -1.22
CA ARG A 65 10.54 -7.99 -2.17
C ARG A 65 11.50 -8.94 -2.87
N SER A 66 11.14 -10.21 -2.98
CA SER A 66 11.96 -11.19 -3.68
C SER A 66 11.89 -11.05 -5.20
N GLU A 67 10.89 -10.29 -5.70
CA GLU A 67 10.68 -10.04 -7.14
C GLU A 67 10.64 -11.33 -7.98
N ALA A 68 10.07 -12.39 -7.43
CA ALA A 68 10.08 -13.74 -8.03
C ALA A 68 9.38 -13.80 -9.39
N GLY A 69 8.41 -12.91 -9.64
CA GLY A 69 7.70 -12.81 -10.92
C GLY A 69 8.32 -11.87 -11.95
N ALA A 70 9.37 -11.12 -11.58
CA ALA A 70 9.98 -10.08 -12.44
C ALA A 70 11.07 -10.63 -13.37
N ALA A 71 10.83 -11.76 -14.03
CA ALA A 71 11.81 -12.38 -14.91
C ALA A 71 12.22 -11.45 -16.07
N GLY A 72 13.38 -10.82 -15.93
CA GLY A 72 14.19 -10.33 -17.04
C GLY A 72 13.98 -8.91 -17.56
N LYS A 73 12.84 -8.26 -17.34
CA LYS A 73 12.55 -7.00 -18.05
C LYS A 73 13.03 -5.72 -17.34
N ASP A 74 13.10 -5.69 -16.02
CA ASP A 74 13.51 -4.51 -15.24
C ASP A 74 14.57 -4.84 -14.18
N THR A 75 15.18 -6.02 -14.25
CA THR A 75 16.21 -6.49 -13.31
C THR A 75 17.61 -5.94 -13.59
N LYS A 76 17.77 -5.22 -14.72
CA LYS A 76 18.99 -4.49 -15.02
C LYS A 76 18.86 -3.04 -14.57
N GLY A 77 19.80 -2.56 -13.75
CA GLY A 77 19.78 -1.20 -13.23
C GLY A 77 19.15 -1.12 -11.83
N MET A 78 18.67 0.08 -11.44
CA MET A 78 18.17 0.39 -10.10
C MET A 78 16.63 0.51 -10.02
N ILE A 79 15.89 0.06 -11.04
CA ILE A 79 14.42 0.23 -11.08
C ILE A 79 13.73 -0.78 -10.17
N ARG A 80 14.23 -2.03 -10.13
CA ARG A 80 13.72 -3.09 -9.26
C ARG A 80 14.83 -3.59 -8.35
N LEU A 81 14.63 -3.43 -7.05
CA LEU A 81 15.59 -3.82 -6.03
C LEU A 81 14.88 -4.74 -5.03
N HIS A 82 15.62 -5.70 -4.47
CA HIS A 82 15.14 -6.57 -3.40
C HIS A 82 14.92 -5.80 -2.09
N GLU A 83 15.67 -4.73 -1.86
CA GLU A 83 15.51 -3.79 -0.78
C GLU A 83 15.41 -2.37 -1.35
N PHE A 84 14.39 -1.63 -0.93
CA PHE A 84 14.17 -0.25 -1.34
C PHE A 84 13.48 0.53 -0.22
N LYS A 85 13.56 1.85 -0.29
CA LYS A 85 12.87 2.73 0.66
C LYS A 85 11.56 3.22 0.06
N LYS A 86 10.52 3.24 0.90
CA LYS A 86 9.19 3.74 0.52
C LYS A 86 8.61 4.61 1.62
N VAL A 87 7.97 5.70 1.22
CA VAL A 87 7.08 6.48 2.09
C VAL A 87 5.67 5.97 1.87
N GLU A 88 5.06 5.47 2.93
CA GLU A 88 3.72 4.91 2.92
C GLU A 88 2.74 5.82 3.62
N LEU A 89 1.56 6.00 3.03
CA LEU A 89 0.42 6.68 3.62
C LEU A 89 -0.70 5.67 3.85
N VAL A 90 -1.24 5.62 5.06
CA VAL A 90 -2.40 4.78 5.40
C VAL A 90 -3.43 5.63 6.11
N SER A 91 -4.68 5.52 5.69
CA SER A 91 -5.80 6.23 6.32
C SER A 91 -6.91 5.26 6.73
N LEU A 92 -7.38 5.39 7.95
CA LEU A 92 -8.59 4.74 8.43
C LEU A 92 -9.67 5.81 8.51
N VAL A 93 -10.79 5.57 7.84
CA VAL A 93 -11.89 6.53 7.73
C VAL A 93 -13.23 5.81 7.79
N GLU A 94 -14.30 6.55 8.04
CA GLU A 94 -15.64 6.04 7.84
C GLU A 94 -15.85 5.67 6.36
N GLN A 95 -16.66 4.63 6.11
CA GLN A 95 -16.95 4.14 4.77
C GLN A 95 -17.42 5.26 3.82
N LYS A 96 -18.31 6.14 4.28
CA LYS A 96 -18.85 7.26 3.47
C LYS A 96 -17.79 8.24 2.99
N ASN A 97 -16.66 8.34 3.70
CA ASN A 97 -15.57 9.27 3.42
C ASN A 97 -14.42 8.63 2.63
N SER A 98 -14.48 7.32 2.35
CA SER A 98 -13.35 6.56 1.79
C SER A 98 -12.88 7.06 0.42
N ASN A 99 -13.80 7.45 -0.47
CA ASN A 99 -13.44 8.00 -1.78
C ASN A 99 -12.84 9.41 -1.68
N ILE A 100 -13.35 10.25 -0.80
CA ILE A 100 -12.78 11.59 -0.56
C ILE A 100 -11.37 11.48 -0.01
N GLU A 101 -11.15 10.52 0.87
CA GLU A 101 -9.82 10.27 1.43
C GLU A 101 -8.86 9.66 0.40
N LEU A 102 -9.34 8.79 -0.51
CA LEU A 102 -8.55 8.29 -1.63
C LEU A 102 -8.08 9.46 -2.52
N ASP A 103 -8.96 10.39 -2.87
CA ASP A 103 -8.60 11.57 -3.66
C ASP A 103 -7.56 12.45 -2.93
N ARG A 104 -7.67 12.53 -1.59
CA ARG A 104 -6.65 13.22 -0.78
C ARG A 104 -5.30 12.51 -0.84
N LEU A 105 -5.26 11.18 -0.72
CA LEU A 105 -4.02 10.40 -0.82
C LEU A 105 -3.35 10.61 -2.18
N VAL A 106 -4.12 10.55 -3.26
CA VAL A 106 -3.61 10.79 -4.63
C VAL A 106 -3.00 12.19 -4.73
N ARG A 107 -3.68 13.22 -4.21
CA ARG A 107 -3.12 14.59 -4.18
C ARG A 107 -1.83 14.69 -3.36
N CYS A 108 -1.75 14.00 -2.23
CA CYS A 108 -0.53 14.00 -1.42
C CYS A 108 0.63 13.34 -2.16
N ALA A 109 0.40 12.20 -2.81
CA ALA A 109 1.42 11.47 -3.54
C ALA A 109 1.88 12.24 -4.79
N SER A 110 0.95 12.78 -5.59
CA SER A 110 1.28 13.55 -6.80
C SER A 110 1.99 14.87 -6.47
N LYS A 111 1.68 15.49 -5.31
CA LYS A 111 2.35 16.73 -4.89
C LYS A 111 3.87 16.60 -4.79
N VAL A 112 4.38 15.42 -4.45
CA VAL A 112 5.84 15.17 -4.42
C VAL A 112 6.44 15.35 -5.82
N LEU A 113 5.74 14.85 -6.85
CA LEU A 113 6.20 14.98 -8.24
C LEU A 113 6.11 16.41 -8.75
N ASP A 114 5.06 17.16 -8.34
CA ASP A 114 4.98 18.59 -8.64
C ASP A 114 6.19 19.36 -8.08
N LEU A 115 6.55 19.08 -6.81
CA LEU A 115 7.69 19.71 -6.15
C LEU A 115 9.02 19.34 -6.80
N LEU A 116 9.14 18.10 -7.29
CA LEU A 116 10.31 17.63 -8.03
C LEU A 116 10.30 18.06 -9.50
N LYS A 117 9.21 18.67 -9.98
CA LYS A 117 9.01 19.08 -11.38
C LYS A 117 9.17 17.91 -12.36
N LEU A 118 8.71 16.73 -11.97
CA LEU A 118 8.73 15.53 -12.80
C LEU A 118 7.42 15.41 -13.58
N PRO A 119 7.47 15.12 -14.89
CA PRO A 119 6.26 14.83 -15.66
C PRO A 119 5.64 13.51 -15.19
N TYR A 120 4.35 13.51 -14.89
CA TYR A 120 3.62 12.33 -14.45
C TYR A 120 2.21 12.30 -15.03
N ARG A 121 1.56 11.17 -14.91
CA ARG A 121 0.12 11.01 -15.14
C ARG A 121 -0.51 10.19 -14.03
N ILE A 122 -1.81 10.38 -13.82
CA ILE A 122 -2.62 9.60 -12.88
C ILE A 122 -3.54 8.69 -13.71
N VAL A 123 -3.52 7.40 -13.41
CA VAL A 123 -4.24 6.37 -14.14
C VAL A 123 -5.22 5.69 -13.20
N LEU A 124 -6.51 5.69 -13.55
CA LEU A 124 -7.49 4.83 -12.88
C LEU A 124 -7.34 3.42 -13.44
N LEU A 125 -7.05 2.46 -12.57
CA LEU A 125 -6.86 1.07 -13.00
C LEU A 125 -8.18 0.40 -13.38
N SER A 126 -8.10 -0.44 -14.41
CA SER A 126 -9.16 -1.38 -14.73
C SER A 126 -9.25 -2.48 -13.67
N THR A 127 -10.39 -3.16 -13.61
CA THR A 127 -10.60 -4.24 -12.62
C THR A 127 -9.63 -5.41 -12.80
N GLY A 128 -9.10 -5.62 -14.01
CA GLY A 128 -8.10 -6.67 -14.28
C GLY A 128 -6.71 -6.35 -13.75
N ASP A 129 -6.39 -5.07 -13.55
CA ASP A 129 -5.08 -4.61 -13.11
C ASP A 129 -5.04 -4.27 -11.61
N MET A 130 -6.20 -4.13 -10.98
CA MET A 130 -6.29 -3.82 -9.55
C MET A 130 -5.84 -4.98 -8.67
N GLY A 131 -5.20 -4.65 -7.54
CA GLY A 131 -4.98 -5.61 -6.47
C GLY A 131 -6.33 -6.16 -5.93
N PHE A 132 -6.39 -7.47 -5.64
CA PHE A 132 -7.64 -8.14 -5.23
C PHE A 132 -8.26 -7.61 -3.92
N SER A 133 -7.51 -6.86 -3.13
CA SER A 133 -7.97 -6.21 -1.89
C SER A 133 -8.60 -4.83 -2.13
N ALA A 134 -8.47 -4.29 -3.34
CA ALA A 134 -8.89 -2.94 -3.67
C ALA A 134 -10.23 -2.93 -4.41
N SER A 135 -11.04 -1.92 -4.15
CA SER A 135 -12.27 -1.62 -4.89
C SER A 135 -12.08 -0.50 -5.91
N LYS A 136 -11.06 0.34 -5.72
CA LYS A 136 -10.68 1.42 -6.63
C LYS A 136 -9.20 1.74 -6.41
N THR A 137 -8.47 1.90 -7.51
CA THR A 137 -7.02 2.20 -7.45
C THR A 137 -6.66 3.25 -8.48
N PHE A 138 -5.85 4.20 -8.05
CA PHE A 138 -5.15 5.15 -8.92
C PHE A 138 -3.66 4.88 -8.84
N ASP A 139 -3.03 4.67 -9.99
CA ASP A 139 -1.59 4.66 -10.12
C ASP A 139 -1.08 6.02 -10.55
N ILE A 140 0.08 6.39 -10.02
CA ILE A 140 0.82 7.57 -10.45
C ILE A 140 2.05 7.08 -11.17
N GLU A 141 2.15 7.44 -12.45
CA GLU A 141 3.22 7.03 -13.33
C GLU A 141 4.07 8.23 -13.72
N VAL A 142 5.39 8.11 -13.60
CA VAL A 142 6.36 9.12 -14.02
C VAL A 142 6.93 8.81 -15.39
N TRP A 143 7.18 9.86 -16.17
CA TRP A 143 7.82 9.71 -17.48
C TRP A 143 9.31 9.37 -17.33
N LEU A 144 9.75 8.28 -17.96
CA LEU A 144 11.15 7.90 -18.05
C LEU A 144 11.71 8.13 -19.45
N PRO A 145 12.47 9.19 -19.68
CA PRO A 145 12.98 9.54 -21.01
C PRO A 145 13.85 8.44 -21.63
N SER A 146 14.65 7.76 -20.81
CA SER A 146 15.55 6.68 -21.26
C SER A 146 14.83 5.45 -21.80
N GLN A 147 13.56 5.25 -21.39
CA GLN A 147 12.73 4.14 -21.84
C GLN A 147 11.60 4.58 -22.77
N ASN A 148 11.45 5.90 -22.96
CA ASN A 148 10.36 6.49 -23.73
C ASN A 148 8.97 5.98 -23.29
N THR A 149 8.74 5.87 -21.96
CA THR A 149 7.50 5.34 -21.41
C THR A 149 7.21 5.91 -20.02
N TYR A 150 5.95 5.78 -19.59
CA TYR A 150 5.54 6.01 -18.21
C TYR A 150 5.77 4.75 -17.37
N ARG A 151 6.19 4.94 -16.13
CA ARG A 151 6.38 3.87 -15.14
C ARG A 151 5.69 4.22 -13.84
N GLU A 152 4.95 3.26 -13.31
CA GLU A 152 4.34 3.37 -11.99
C GLU A 152 5.39 3.57 -10.90
N ILE A 153 5.16 4.55 -10.05
CA ILE A 153 5.99 4.84 -8.87
C ILE A 153 5.18 4.89 -7.58
N SER A 154 3.86 4.99 -7.68
CA SER A 154 2.95 5.03 -6.54
C SER A 154 1.59 4.49 -6.93
N SER A 155 0.97 3.76 -6.01
CA SER A 155 -0.39 3.24 -6.16
C SER A 155 -1.21 3.63 -4.93
N CYS A 156 -2.38 4.21 -5.14
CA CYS A 156 -3.30 4.64 -4.09
C CYS A 156 -4.62 3.87 -4.22
N SER A 157 -4.97 3.09 -3.20
CA SER A 157 -6.10 2.18 -3.25
C SER A 157 -7.11 2.43 -2.13
N ASN A 158 -8.39 2.29 -2.47
CA ASN A 158 -9.47 2.13 -1.52
C ASN A 158 -9.74 0.63 -1.33
N CYS A 159 -9.39 0.11 -0.17
CA CYS A 159 -9.57 -1.31 0.17
C CYS A 159 -10.91 -1.59 0.87
N THR A 160 -11.77 -0.57 1.01
CA THR A 160 -13.03 -0.65 1.76
C THR A 160 -12.84 -1.32 3.14
N ASP A 161 -13.55 -2.38 3.44
CA ASP A 161 -13.46 -3.14 4.69
C ASP A 161 -12.62 -4.43 4.59
N PHE A 162 -11.99 -4.69 3.44
CA PHE A 162 -11.24 -5.93 3.20
C PHE A 162 -10.17 -6.19 4.26
N GLN A 163 -9.34 -5.19 4.55
CA GLN A 163 -8.27 -5.31 5.54
C GLN A 163 -8.81 -5.24 6.97
N SER A 164 -9.76 -4.35 7.25
CA SER A 164 -10.33 -4.22 8.59
C SER A 164 -11.04 -5.48 9.06
N ARG A 165 -11.80 -6.16 8.20
CA ARG A 165 -12.41 -7.45 8.51
C ARG A 165 -11.36 -8.52 8.85
N ARG A 166 -10.29 -8.64 8.05
CA ARG A 166 -9.20 -9.61 8.28
C ARG A 166 -8.45 -9.34 9.58
N MET A 167 -8.26 -8.08 9.92
CA MET A 167 -7.57 -7.66 11.15
C MET A 167 -8.48 -7.57 12.37
N GLN A 168 -9.80 -7.78 12.19
CA GLN A 168 -10.79 -7.59 13.25
C GLN A 168 -10.79 -6.16 13.81
N THR A 169 -10.48 -5.19 12.96
CA THR A 169 -10.60 -3.77 13.29
C THR A 169 -12.05 -3.35 13.12
N LYS A 170 -12.60 -2.69 14.09
CA LYS A 170 -13.98 -2.17 14.10
C LYS A 170 -13.97 -0.71 14.47
N TYR A 171 -14.99 0.01 14.11
CA TYR A 171 -15.26 1.31 14.72
C TYR A 171 -16.66 1.29 15.36
N LYS A 172 -16.81 2.10 16.39
CA LYS A 172 -18.08 2.31 17.04
C LYS A 172 -18.72 3.58 16.50
N ASP A 173 -19.89 3.45 15.87
CA ASP A 173 -20.66 4.57 15.35
C ASP A 173 -21.27 5.41 16.49
N GLN A 174 -21.77 6.59 16.17
CA GLN A 174 -22.39 7.50 17.15
C GLN A 174 -23.65 6.91 17.77
N ASP A 175 -24.31 6.02 17.04
CA ASP A 175 -25.56 5.37 17.47
C ASP A 175 -25.36 4.02 18.20
N GLY A 176 -24.14 3.58 18.45
CA GLY A 176 -23.78 2.41 19.27
C GLY A 176 -23.19 1.23 18.53
#